data_5afe4245713f33ff4c4bf9ef2f6ecac3
#
_entry.id   5afe4245713f33ff4c4bf9ef2f6ecac3
#
_cell.length_a   1.000
_cell.length_b   1.000
_cell.length_c   1.000
_cell.angle_alpha   90.00
_cell.angle_beta   90.00
_cell.angle_gamma   90.00
#
_symmetry.space_group_name_H-M   'P 1'
#
loop_
_entity.id
_entity.type
_entity.pdbx_description
1 polymer ?
#
loop_
_entity_poly.entity_id
_entity_poly.type
_entity_poly.pdbx_seq_one_letter_code
_entity_poly.pdbx_strand_id
1 'polypeptide(L)'
;VLQEAARVKGPVTREMIMLRDIALINRGESCSARYTYNNQSVPPLPINDSVQIRIKDQASDLIYFNYGETVFAIRRAMERCMHYGYSYYTMRMLTQCAILNGEKNNALKYLRLLSKTFFQRKWVEEMRPYVDGVKPLQESACFRMPLKLYREGTELVGTDDNYVEMTLNKKWMYTLTTDPEAQQVALGCAMIMRDQRCFWSQVQRYYEINRDKAFPTHVQEAMLFDVYERKVPGINLSFVKFDER
;
A
#
# COMPACT_ATOMS: atom_id res chain seq x y z
N VAL A 1 -0.90 -13.89 -5.93
CA VAL A 1 -1.88 -12.79 -5.84
C VAL A 1 -2.28 -12.32 -7.22
N LEU A 2 -1.36 -11.74 -8.05
CA LEU A 2 -1.71 -11.15 -9.35
C LEU A 2 -2.31 -12.16 -10.34
N GLN A 3 -1.79 -13.38 -10.40
CA GLN A 3 -2.34 -14.44 -11.25
C GLN A 3 -3.78 -14.80 -10.86
N GLU A 4 -4.06 -14.88 -9.56
CA GLU A 4 -5.43 -15.15 -9.07
C GLU A 4 -6.34 -13.93 -9.29
N ALA A 5 -5.85 -12.71 -9.08
CA ALA A 5 -6.60 -11.49 -9.36
C ALA A 5 -7.00 -11.37 -10.85
N ALA A 6 -6.15 -11.82 -11.77
CA ALA A 6 -6.44 -11.82 -13.21
C ALA A 6 -7.53 -12.83 -13.62
N ARG A 7 -7.77 -13.86 -12.82
CA ARG A 7 -8.80 -14.89 -13.09
C ARG A 7 -10.20 -14.48 -12.64
N VAL A 8 -10.30 -13.46 -11.80
CA VAL A 8 -11.60 -13.02 -11.25
C VAL A 8 -12.36 -12.24 -12.33
N LYS A 9 -13.50 -12.80 -12.76
CA LYS A 9 -14.36 -12.20 -13.80
C LYS A 9 -15.53 -11.38 -13.25
N GLY A 10 -15.81 -11.46 -11.96
CA GLY A 10 -16.92 -10.78 -11.29
C GLY A 10 -16.47 -9.60 -10.43
N PRO A 11 -17.41 -8.92 -9.76
CA PRO A 11 -17.09 -7.88 -8.80
C PRO A 11 -16.13 -8.39 -7.72
N VAL A 12 -15.17 -7.57 -7.35
CA VAL A 12 -14.16 -7.89 -6.33
C VAL A 12 -14.42 -7.09 -5.05
N THR A 13 -13.97 -7.60 -3.92
CA THR A 13 -14.02 -6.81 -2.69
C THR A 13 -12.92 -5.75 -2.67
N ARG A 14 -13.11 -4.68 -1.89
CA ARG A 14 -12.10 -3.64 -1.73
C ARG A 14 -10.79 -4.18 -1.15
N GLU A 15 -10.88 -5.13 -0.23
CA GLU A 15 -9.72 -5.81 0.34
C GLU A 15 -8.92 -6.58 -0.71
N MET A 16 -9.58 -7.26 -1.64
CA MET A 16 -8.91 -7.94 -2.77
C MET A 16 -8.20 -6.93 -3.68
N ILE A 17 -8.82 -5.78 -3.93
CA ILE A 17 -8.20 -4.69 -4.69
C ILE A 17 -6.95 -4.20 -3.96
N MET A 18 -7.03 -3.92 -2.65
CA MET A 18 -5.89 -3.47 -1.86
C MET A 18 -4.75 -4.49 -1.79
N LEU A 19 -5.06 -5.77 -1.63
CA LEU A 19 -4.05 -6.83 -1.64
C LEU A 19 -3.37 -6.98 -3.00
N ARG A 20 -4.12 -6.81 -4.09
CA ARG A 20 -3.55 -6.76 -5.44
C ARG A 20 -2.65 -5.53 -5.60
N ASP A 21 -3.10 -4.38 -5.12
CA ASP A 21 -2.34 -3.14 -5.20
C ASP A 21 -1.02 -3.21 -4.42
N ILE A 22 -0.99 -3.87 -3.27
CA ILE A 22 0.26 -4.18 -2.56
C ILE A 22 1.22 -4.97 -3.46
N ALA A 23 0.71 -5.96 -4.19
CA ALA A 23 1.55 -6.74 -5.09
C ALA A 23 2.08 -5.89 -6.27
N LEU A 24 1.28 -4.97 -6.81
CA LEU A 24 1.68 -4.02 -7.85
C LEU A 24 2.69 -2.99 -7.33
N ILE A 25 2.48 -2.46 -6.11
CA ILE A 25 3.43 -1.56 -5.44
C ILE A 25 4.79 -2.23 -5.29
N ASN A 26 4.82 -3.48 -4.80
CA ASN A 26 6.07 -4.24 -4.63
C ASN A 26 6.79 -4.53 -5.97
N ARG A 27 6.08 -4.48 -7.10
CA ARG A 27 6.66 -4.61 -8.45
C ARG A 27 7.02 -3.28 -9.09
N GLY A 28 6.65 -2.15 -8.49
CA GLY A 28 6.80 -0.82 -9.10
C GLY A 28 5.83 -0.56 -10.26
N GLU A 29 4.70 -1.27 -10.29
CA GLU A 29 3.70 -1.23 -11.37
C GLU A 29 2.36 -0.60 -10.92
N SER A 30 2.35 0.15 -9.83
CA SER A 30 1.11 0.65 -9.21
C SER A 30 0.28 1.56 -10.13
N CYS A 31 0.89 2.38 -10.97
CA CYS A 31 0.19 3.23 -11.93
C CYS A 31 -0.01 2.56 -13.30
N SER A 32 0.92 1.69 -13.72
CA SER A 32 0.90 1.13 -15.08
C SER A 32 -0.05 -0.05 -15.24
N ALA A 33 -0.15 -0.92 -14.24
CA ALA A 33 -0.91 -2.16 -14.34
C ALA A 33 -2.22 -2.22 -13.54
N ARG A 34 -2.48 -1.25 -12.66
CA ARG A 34 -3.67 -1.26 -11.80
C ARG A 34 -4.99 -1.37 -12.58
N TYR A 35 -5.12 -0.62 -13.67
CA TYR A 35 -6.35 -0.55 -14.46
C TYR A 35 -6.48 -1.65 -15.50
N THR A 36 -5.49 -2.53 -15.65
CA THR A 36 -5.60 -3.75 -16.47
C THR A 36 -6.43 -4.83 -15.79
N TYR A 37 -6.70 -4.68 -14.49
CA TYR A 37 -7.53 -5.60 -13.70
C TYR A 37 -8.94 -5.06 -13.52
N ASN A 38 -9.86 -5.97 -13.16
CA ASN A 38 -11.20 -5.54 -12.79
C ASN A 38 -11.18 -4.75 -11.47
N ASN A 39 -11.64 -3.49 -11.54
CA ASN A 39 -11.74 -2.57 -10.40
C ASN A 39 -13.19 -2.33 -9.97
N GLN A 40 -14.16 -3.05 -10.52
CA GLN A 40 -15.55 -2.98 -10.09
C GLN A 40 -15.67 -3.60 -8.71
N SER A 41 -15.65 -2.76 -7.67
CA SER A 41 -15.82 -3.23 -6.30
C SER A 41 -17.29 -3.39 -5.96
N VAL A 42 -17.60 -4.47 -5.25
CA VAL A 42 -18.86 -4.53 -4.51
C VAL A 42 -18.86 -3.38 -3.50
N PRO A 43 -19.91 -2.55 -3.42
CA PRO A 43 -20.03 -1.55 -2.36
C PRO A 43 -19.79 -2.23 -1.01
N PRO A 44 -19.13 -1.57 -0.04
CA PRO A 44 -19.03 -2.13 1.29
C PRO A 44 -20.45 -2.41 1.77
N LEU A 45 -20.72 -3.67 2.08
CA LEU A 45 -22.00 -4.04 2.67
C LEU A 45 -22.17 -3.27 3.99
N PRO A 46 -23.42 -2.99 4.41
CA PRO A 46 -23.68 -2.32 5.67
C PRO A 46 -22.88 -2.97 6.81
N ILE A 47 -22.42 -2.19 7.74
CA ILE A 47 -21.55 -2.52 8.88
C ILE A 47 -22.01 -3.76 9.70
N ASN A 48 -23.22 -4.21 9.47
CA ASN A 48 -23.86 -5.33 10.17
C ASN A 48 -23.48 -6.73 9.62
N ASP A 49 -22.68 -6.83 8.58
CA ASP A 49 -22.24 -8.12 8.06
C ASP A 49 -20.98 -8.62 8.80
N SER A 50 -21.20 -9.50 9.76
CA SER A 50 -20.13 -10.09 10.59
C SER A 50 -19.03 -10.81 9.79
N VAL A 51 -19.31 -11.26 8.58
CA VAL A 51 -18.35 -11.96 7.73
C VAL A 51 -17.37 -10.97 7.08
N GLN A 52 -17.87 -9.82 6.62
CA GLN A 52 -17.02 -8.80 6.04
C GLN A 52 -16.12 -8.11 7.07
N ILE A 53 -16.62 -7.89 8.29
CA ILE A 53 -15.83 -7.38 9.40
C ILE A 53 -14.63 -8.29 9.66
N ARG A 54 -14.82 -9.63 9.64
CA ARG A 54 -13.73 -10.59 9.86
C ARG A 54 -12.66 -10.53 8.77
N ILE A 55 -13.04 -10.46 7.50
CA ILE A 55 -12.08 -10.38 6.39
C ILE A 55 -11.29 -9.07 6.46
N LYS A 56 -11.98 -7.96 6.73
CA LYS A 56 -11.38 -6.64 6.90
C LYS A 56 -10.39 -6.60 8.06
N ASP A 57 -10.76 -7.17 9.21
CA ASP A 57 -9.89 -7.28 10.37
C ASP A 57 -8.70 -8.20 10.14
N GLN A 58 -8.82 -9.20 9.26
CA GLN A 58 -7.74 -10.12 8.95
C GLN A 58 -6.67 -9.57 8.00
N ALA A 59 -7.01 -8.59 7.16
CA ALA A 59 -6.12 -8.07 6.14
C ALA A 59 -5.61 -6.65 6.41
N SER A 60 -6.28 -5.88 7.28
CA SER A 60 -5.99 -4.47 7.47
C SER A 60 -4.59 -4.19 8.01
N ASP A 61 -4.08 -4.99 8.93
CA ASP A 61 -2.71 -4.86 9.45
C ASP A 61 -1.66 -5.10 8.35
N LEU A 62 -1.88 -6.08 7.47
CA LEU A 62 -1.01 -6.34 6.32
C LEU A 62 -1.03 -5.18 5.32
N ILE A 63 -2.21 -4.62 5.07
CA ILE A 63 -2.38 -3.48 4.17
C ILE A 63 -1.65 -2.26 4.72
N TYR A 64 -1.90 -1.89 5.97
CA TYR A 64 -1.22 -0.77 6.62
C TYR A 64 0.29 -0.95 6.63
N PHE A 65 0.79 -2.11 7.00
CA PHE A 65 2.23 -2.40 6.99
C PHE A 65 2.86 -2.17 5.61
N ASN A 66 2.24 -2.68 4.54
CA ASN A 66 2.77 -2.54 3.19
C ASN A 66 2.72 -1.11 2.64
N TYR A 67 1.87 -0.26 3.19
CA TYR A 67 1.86 1.19 2.92
C TYR A 67 2.75 2.01 3.86
N GLY A 68 3.55 1.35 4.70
CA GLY A 68 4.46 2.02 5.64
C GLY A 68 3.79 2.53 6.91
N GLU A 69 2.53 2.18 7.18
CA GLU A 69 1.74 2.64 8.33
C GLU A 69 1.87 1.68 9.51
N THR A 70 3.05 1.66 10.14
CA THR A 70 3.36 0.72 11.24
C THR A 70 2.48 0.92 12.46
N VAL A 71 2.10 2.15 12.80
CA VAL A 71 1.26 2.45 13.97
C VAL A 71 -0.11 1.80 13.82
N PHE A 72 -0.76 1.99 12.65
CA PHE A 72 -2.05 1.36 12.38
C PHE A 72 -1.94 -0.16 12.22
N ALA A 73 -0.86 -0.66 11.62
CA ALA A 73 -0.60 -2.09 11.52
C ALA A 73 -0.46 -2.75 12.90
N ILE A 74 0.30 -2.14 13.81
CA ILE A 74 0.44 -2.59 15.21
C ILE A 74 -0.92 -2.56 15.92
N ARG A 75 -1.65 -1.45 15.82
CA ARG A 75 -2.97 -1.31 16.43
C ARG A 75 -3.90 -2.43 15.98
N ARG A 76 -4.03 -2.68 14.66
CA ARG A 76 -4.88 -3.74 14.12
C ARG A 76 -4.42 -5.14 14.54
N ALA A 77 -3.12 -5.40 14.54
CA ALA A 77 -2.58 -6.67 15.03
C ALA A 77 -2.88 -6.88 16.52
N MET A 78 -2.78 -5.84 17.36
CA MET A 78 -3.11 -5.91 18.77
C MET A 78 -4.60 -6.08 19.03
N GLU A 79 -5.47 -5.35 18.33
CA GLU A 79 -6.93 -5.54 18.38
C GLU A 79 -7.30 -6.98 18.05
N ARG A 80 -6.67 -7.56 17.02
CA ARG A 80 -6.85 -8.98 16.67
C ARG A 80 -6.40 -9.91 17.82
N CYS A 81 -5.25 -9.62 18.45
CA CYS A 81 -4.81 -10.40 19.62
C CYS A 81 -5.82 -10.34 20.77
N MET A 82 -6.46 -9.21 21.00
CA MET A 82 -7.48 -9.05 22.04
C MET A 82 -8.75 -9.84 21.72
N HIS A 83 -9.19 -9.85 20.46
CA HIS A 83 -10.42 -10.53 20.05
C HIS A 83 -10.27 -12.04 19.87
N TYR A 84 -9.15 -12.50 19.32
CA TYR A 84 -8.96 -13.87 18.86
C TYR A 84 -7.79 -14.59 19.55
N GLY A 85 -7.12 -13.91 20.47
CA GLY A 85 -5.89 -14.41 21.09
C GLY A 85 -4.65 -14.27 20.19
N TYR A 86 -3.51 -14.65 20.76
CA TYR A 86 -2.23 -14.59 20.08
C TYR A 86 -2.11 -15.68 19.02
N SER A 87 -1.83 -15.29 17.78
CA SER A 87 -1.51 -16.20 16.68
C SER A 87 -0.08 -15.97 16.18
N TYR A 88 0.49 -16.96 15.49
CA TYR A 88 1.80 -16.78 14.84
C TYR A 88 1.76 -15.65 13.79
N TYR A 89 0.63 -15.47 13.12
CA TYR A 89 0.43 -14.41 12.15
C TYR A 89 0.55 -13.02 12.79
N THR A 90 -0.19 -12.78 13.87
CA THR A 90 -0.14 -11.49 14.59
C THR A 90 1.24 -11.23 15.21
N MET A 91 1.88 -12.28 15.74
CA MET A 91 3.25 -12.15 16.27
C MET A 91 4.27 -11.83 15.18
N ARG A 92 4.14 -12.42 13.98
CA ARG A 92 4.97 -12.05 12.83
C ARG A 92 4.77 -10.59 12.43
N MET A 93 3.51 -10.14 12.32
CA MET A 93 3.19 -8.75 11.98
C MET A 93 3.80 -7.78 12.99
N LEU A 94 3.61 -8.01 14.29
CA LEU A 94 4.21 -7.19 15.35
C LEU A 94 5.74 -7.20 15.28
N THR A 95 6.35 -8.34 14.96
CA THR A 95 7.81 -8.44 14.76
C THR A 95 8.26 -7.58 13.58
N GLN A 96 7.58 -7.67 12.44
CA GLN A 96 7.90 -6.90 11.23
C GLN A 96 7.75 -5.41 11.47
N CYS A 97 6.69 -4.97 12.14
CA CYS A 97 6.52 -3.57 12.51
C CYS A 97 7.63 -3.09 13.45
N ALA A 98 7.99 -3.89 14.47
CA ALA A 98 9.07 -3.55 15.40
C ALA A 98 10.43 -3.46 14.69
N ILE A 99 10.70 -4.32 13.71
CA ILE A 99 11.91 -4.25 12.89
C ILE A 99 11.93 -2.95 12.07
N LEU A 100 10.81 -2.62 11.42
CA LEU A 100 10.70 -1.43 10.57
C LEU A 100 10.86 -0.14 11.39
N ASN A 101 10.32 -0.11 12.61
CA ASN A 101 10.44 1.01 13.53
C ASN A 101 11.82 1.10 14.22
N GLY A 102 12.70 0.11 14.05
CA GLY A 102 13.98 0.05 14.78
C GLY A 102 13.84 -0.35 16.26
N GLU A 103 12.72 -0.90 16.67
CA GLU A 103 12.42 -1.31 18.04
C GLU A 103 13.02 -2.69 18.37
N LYS A 104 14.34 -2.77 18.45
CA LYS A 104 15.08 -4.03 18.61
C LYS A 104 14.57 -4.90 19.77
N ASN A 105 14.30 -4.30 20.92
CA ASN A 105 13.87 -5.05 22.10
C ASN A 105 12.49 -5.70 21.90
N ASN A 106 11.56 -4.99 21.30
CA ASN A 106 10.24 -5.50 20.96
C ASN A 106 10.33 -6.62 19.92
N ALA A 107 11.10 -6.42 18.86
CA ALA A 107 11.34 -7.44 17.85
C ALA A 107 11.92 -8.73 18.46
N LEU A 108 12.95 -8.63 19.32
CA LEU A 108 13.54 -9.76 20.02
C LEU A 108 12.55 -10.48 20.95
N LYS A 109 11.69 -9.73 21.63
CA LYS A 109 10.62 -10.31 22.46
C LYS A 109 9.67 -11.17 21.65
N TYR A 110 9.17 -10.65 20.51
CA TYR A 110 8.28 -11.39 19.64
C TYR A 110 8.96 -12.59 18.96
N LEU A 111 10.20 -12.45 18.50
CA LEU A 111 10.99 -13.56 17.95
C LEU A 111 11.17 -14.68 18.97
N ARG A 112 11.44 -14.32 20.25
CA ARG A 112 11.57 -15.30 21.33
C ARG A 112 10.28 -16.08 21.58
N LEU A 113 9.12 -15.42 21.47
CA LEU A 113 7.81 -16.08 21.58
C LEU A 113 7.58 -17.04 20.40
N LEU A 114 7.86 -16.59 19.17
CA LEU A 114 7.72 -17.39 17.95
C LEU A 114 8.68 -18.59 17.92
N SER A 115 9.90 -18.45 18.44
CA SER A 115 10.90 -19.55 18.47
C SER A 115 10.46 -20.75 19.29
N LYS A 116 9.55 -20.57 20.24
CA LYS A 116 8.95 -21.66 21.02
C LYS A 116 7.97 -22.50 20.20
N THR A 117 7.56 -22.02 19.02
CA THR A 117 6.65 -22.72 18.12
C THR A 117 7.45 -23.42 17.02
N PHE A 118 7.30 -24.74 16.92
CA PHE A 118 8.11 -25.59 16.02
C PHE A 118 8.09 -25.07 14.57
N PHE A 119 6.94 -24.77 14.01
CA PHE A 119 6.79 -24.33 12.61
C PHE A 119 7.27 -22.90 12.34
N GLN A 120 7.66 -22.13 13.35
CA GLN A 120 8.09 -20.75 13.17
C GLN A 120 9.62 -20.59 13.24
N ARG A 121 10.37 -21.61 13.60
CA ARG A 121 11.84 -21.54 13.80
C ARG A 121 12.56 -21.00 12.56
N LYS A 122 12.25 -21.56 11.39
CA LYS A 122 12.86 -21.12 10.12
C LYS A 122 12.63 -19.63 9.88
N TRP A 123 11.38 -19.16 10.05
CA TRP A 123 11.05 -17.75 9.89
C TRP A 123 11.77 -16.86 10.91
N VAL A 124 11.92 -17.31 12.15
CA VAL A 124 12.68 -16.59 13.19
C VAL A 124 14.15 -16.45 12.80
N GLU A 125 14.76 -17.50 12.27
CA GLU A 125 16.13 -17.49 11.78
C GLU A 125 16.30 -16.53 10.59
N GLU A 126 15.33 -16.47 9.69
CA GLU A 126 15.31 -15.54 8.56
C GLU A 126 15.20 -14.06 9.00
N MET A 127 14.44 -13.78 10.08
CA MET A 127 14.22 -12.41 10.57
C MET A 127 15.34 -11.91 11.48
N ARG A 128 16.04 -12.79 12.18
CA ARG A 128 17.07 -12.46 13.16
C ARG A 128 18.16 -11.51 12.62
N PRO A 129 18.75 -11.73 11.43
CA PRO A 129 19.77 -10.85 10.89
C PRO A 129 19.32 -9.41 10.67
N TYR A 130 18.02 -9.18 10.42
CA TYR A 130 17.45 -7.82 10.27
C TYR A 130 17.33 -7.12 11.63
N VAL A 131 16.96 -7.85 12.68
CA VAL A 131 16.89 -7.33 14.05
C VAL A 131 18.28 -6.98 14.59
N ASP A 132 19.27 -7.81 14.27
CA ASP A 132 20.65 -7.62 14.72
C ASP A 132 21.42 -6.59 13.86
N GLY A 133 20.79 -6.05 12.79
CA GLY A 133 21.41 -5.07 11.89
C GLY A 133 22.48 -5.63 10.96
N VAL A 134 22.55 -6.98 10.84
CA VAL A 134 23.52 -7.67 9.97
C VAL A 134 23.10 -7.60 8.50
N LYS A 135 21.79 -7.64 8.24
CA LYS A 135 21.24 -7.50 6.90
C LYS A 135 20.48 -6.17 6.76
N PRO A 136 20.69 -5.41 5.69
CA PRO A 136 19.95 -4.19 5.43
C PRO A 136 18.50 -4.51 5.03
N LEU A 137 17.53 -3.74 5.55
CA LEU A 137 16.11 -3.94 5.28
C LEU A 137 15.75 -3.76 3.79
N GLN A 138 16.50 -2.92 3.08
CA GLN A 138 16.31 -2.63 1.65
C GLN A 138 16.49 -3.85 0.75
N GLU A 139 17.28 -4.84 1.19
CA GLU A 139 17.51 -6.08 0.44
C GLU A 139 16.42 -7.13 0.66
N SER A 140 15.55 -6.90 1.64
CA SER A 140 14.46 -7.83 1.95
C SER A 140 13.25 -7.56 1.07
N ALA A 141 12.74 -8.58 0.39
CA ALA A 141 11.48 -8.50 -0.34
C ALA A 141 10.29 -8.10 0.57
N CYS A 142 10.36 -8.43 1.85
CA CYS A 142 9.33 -8.11 2.84
C CYS A 142 9.39 -6.65 3.31
N PHE A 143 10.60 -6.06 3.39
CA PHE A 143 10.78 -4.74 4.00
C PHE A 143 11.07 -3.63 2.99
N ARG A 144 11.55 -3.95 1.78
CA ARG A 144 12.00 -2.96 0.79
C ARG A 144 10.97 -1.85 0.56
N MET A 145 9.77 -2.20 0.13
CA MET A 145 8.72 -1.21 -0.15
C MET A 145 8.08 -0.64 1.12
N PRO A 146 7.71 -1.43 2.15
CA PRO A 146 7.25 -0.87 3.41
C PRO A 146 8.19 0.14 4.03
N LEU A 147 9.51 -0.12 4.03
CA LEU A 147 10.52 0.80 4.55
C LEU A 147 10.58 2.09 3.74
N LYS A 148 10.54 1.98 2.40
CA LYS A 148 10.53 3.13 1.51
C LYS A 148 9.32 4.01 1.78
N LEU A 149 8.12 3.42 1.79
CA LEU A 149 6.89 4.16 2.05
C LEU A 149 6.81 4.71 3.48
N TYR A 150 7.38 4.02 4.46
CA TYR A 150 7.52 4.51 5.83
C TYR A 150 8.36 5.79 5.91
N ARG A 151 9.46 5.88 5.14
CA ARG A 151 10.35 7.05 5.12
C ARG A 151 9.80 8.23 4.34
N GLU A 152 9.12 7.96 3.23
CA GLU A 152 8.57 8.98 2.33
C GLU A 152 7.19 9.46 2.75
N GLY A 153 6.43 8.64 3.48
CA GLY A 153 5.10 8.98 3.92
C GLY A 153 5.10 10.03 5.03
N THR A 154 4.16 10.98 4.94
CA THR A 154 3.86 11.88 6.06
C THR A 154 3.14 11.11 7.17
N GLU A 155 3.24 11.58 8.42
CA GLU A 155 2.46 10.96 9.50
C GLU A 155 0.96 11.02 9.21
N LEU A 156 0.28 9.90 9.39
CA LEU A 156 -1.16 9.84 9.28
C LEU A 156 -1.77 10.41 10.57
N VAL A 157 -2.29 11.62 10.47
CA VAL A 157 -3.01 12.26 11.59
C VAL A 157 -4.50 11.96 11.42
N GLY A 158 -5.07 11.21 12.35
CA GLY A 158 -6.51 10.97 12.35
C GLY A 158 -6.92 9.59 12.88
N THR A 159 -8.20 9.35 12.88
CA THR A 159 -8.79 8.06 13.21
C THR A 159 -8.93 7.22 11.96
N ASP A 160 -8.64 5.93 12.11
CA ASP A 160 -8.97 4.92 11.13
C ASP A 160 -10.49 4.64 11.21
N ASP A 161 -11.26 5.31 10.40
CA ASP A 161 -12.73 5.24 10.35
C ASP A 161 -13.26 3.93 9.74
N ASN A 162 -12.57 2.81 9.95
CA ASN A 162 -12.86 1.50 9.35
C ASN A 162 -12.74 1.42 7.82
N TYR A 163 -12.29 2.47 7.16
CA TYR A 163 -12.09 2.55 5.71
C TYR A 163 -10.60 2.60 5.38
N VAL A 164 -9.90 1.49 5.58
CA VAL A 164 -8.44 1.35 5.34
C VAL A 164 -8.02 1.94 4.00
N GLU A 165 -8.73 1.58 2.93
CA GLU A 165 -8.44 2.08 1.58
C GLU A 165 -8.56 3.61 1.49
N MET A 166 -9.67 4.17 1.96
CA MET A 166 -9.90 5.62 1.90
C MET A 166 -8.85 6.38 2.70
N THR A 167 -8.53 5.90 3.90
CA THR A 167 -7.53 6.48 4.79
C THR A 167 -6.15 6.54 4.12
N LEU A 168 -5.72 5.42 3.55
CA LEU A 168 -4.42 5.32 2.85
C LEU A 168 -4.38 6.14 1.56
N ASN A 169 -5.44 6.06 0.74
CA ASN A 169 -5.51 6.83 -0.49
C ASN A 169 -5.51 8.34 -0.22
N LYS A 170 -6.26 8.82 0.79
CA LYS A 170 -6.22 10.22 1.20
C LYS A 170 -4.84 10.65 1.65
N LYS A 171 -4.17 9.85 2.48
CA LYS A 171 -2.80 10.16 2.90
C LYS A 171 -1.89 10.33 1.70
N TRP A 172 -1.82 9.29 0.87
CA TRP A 172 -0.85 9.23 -0.22
C TRP A 172 -1.12 10.25 -1.32
N MET A 173 -2.38 10.58 -1.63
CA MET A 173 -2.66 11.60 -2.65
C MET A 173 -2.15 13.01 -2.28
N TYR A 174 -1.97 13.29 -0.97
CA TYR A 174 -1.38 14.54 -0.49
C TYR A 174 0.12 14.43 -0.18
N THR A 175 0.68 13.22 -0.19
CA THR A 175 2.09 13.03 0.15
C THR A 175 2.99 13.57 -0.97
N LEU A 176 3.93 14.43 -0.58
CA LEU A 176 4.98 14.93 -1.46
C LEU A 176 6.24 14.10 -1.23
N THR A 177 6.68 13.39 -2.25
CA THR A 177 7.85 12.53 -2.19
C THR A 177 8.81 12.84 -3.33
N THR A 178 10.08 12.50 -3.15
CA THR A 178 11.12 12.58 -4.18
C THR A 178 11.51 11.20 -4.73
N ASP A 179 11.03 10.13 -4.11
CA ASP A 179 11.28 8.78 -4.55
C ASP A 179 10.35 8.39 -5.70
N PRO A 180 10.88 7.89 -6.85
CA PRO A 180 10.06 7.59 -8.02
C PRO A 180 9.02 6.47 -7.81
N GLU A 181 9.30 5.47 -6.95
CA GLU A 181 8.35 4.39 -6.68
C GLU A 181 7.23 4.85 -5.72
N ALA A 182 7.59 5.63 -4.68
CA ALA A 182 6.61 6.24 -3.78
C ALA A 182 5.72 7.26 -4.52
N GLN A 183 6.28 8.00 -5.49
CA GLN A 183 5.52 8.92 -6.33
C GLN A 183 4.46 8.22 -7.18
N GLN A 184 4.75 7.03 -7.70
CA GLN A 184 3.74 6.23 -8.39
C GLN A 184 2.58 5.84 -7.46
N VAL A 185 2.87 5.53 -6.20
CA VAL A 185 1.82 5.25 -5.21
C VAL A 185 0.96 6.48 -4.98
N ALA A 186 1.57 7.65 -4.78
CA ALA A 186 0.86 8.91 -4.57
C ALA A 186 -0.03 9.28 -5.76
N LEU A 187 0.49 9.20 -6.97
CA LEU A 187 -0.26 9.45 -8.21
C LEU A 187 -1.42 8.45 -8.38
N GLY A 188 -1.17 7.16 -8.16
CA GLY A 188 -2.20 6.12 -8.21
C GLY A 188 -3.33 6.36 -7.20
N CYS A 189 -2.99 6.79 -5.99
CA CYS A 189 -3.98 7.14 -4.96
C CYS A 189 -4.82 8.37 -5.36
N ALA A 190 -4.22 9.39 -5.95
CA ALA A 190 -4.95 10.56 -6.45
C ALA A 190 -5.94 10.19 -7.56
N MET A 191 -5.55 9.28 -8.48
CA MET A 191 -6.44 8.76 -9.51
C MET A 191 -7.65 8.01 -8.93
N ILE A 192 -7.43 7.16 -7.89
CA ILE A 192 -8.52 6.42 -7.24
C ILE A 192 -9.49 7.36 -6.54
N MET A 193 -8.97 8.34 -5.85
CA MET A 193 -9.78 9.31 -5.11
C MET A 193 -10.54 10.25 -6.05
N ARG A 194 -10.18 10.29 -7.35
CA ARG A 194 -10.75 11.17 -8.36
C ARG A 194 -10.72 12.65 -7.97
N ASP A 195 -9.73 13.00 -7.15
CA ASP A 195 -9.49 14.39 -6.77
C ASP A 195 -8.63 15.05 -7.85
N GLN A 196 -9.27 15.90 -8.65
CA GLN A 196 -8.65 16.54 -9.80
C GLN A 196 -7.46 17.43 -9.42
N ARG A 197 -7.58 18.18 -8.33
CA ARG A 197 -6.52 19.08 -7.88
C ARG A 197 -5.27 18.27 -7.44
N CYS A 198 -5.50 17.25 -6.64
CA CYS A 198 -4.42 16.36 -6.21
C CYS A 198 -3.82 15.60 -7.39
N PHE A 199 -4.64 15.13 -8.33
CA PHE A 199 -4.17 14.43 -9.53
C PHE A 199 -3.17 15.28 -10.32
N TRP A 200 -3.52 16.53 -10.66
CA TRP A 200 -2.62 17.40 -11.43
C TRP A 200 -1.36 17.80 -10.65
N SER A 201 -1.47 17.99 -9.35
CA SER A 201 -0.30 18.22 -8.49
C SER A 201 0.65 17.01 -8.52
N GLN A 202 0.12 15.79 -8.44
CA GLN A 202 0.93 14.57 -8.50
C GLN A 202 1.47 14.28 -9.92
N VAL A 203 0.75 14.66 -10.97
CA VAL A 203 1.24 14.60 -12.37
C VAL A 203 2.45 15.51 -12.54
N GLN A 204 2.36 16.76 -12.09
CA GLN A 204 3.49 17.69 -12.14
C GLN A 204 4.69 17.12 -11.39
N ARG A 205 4.48 16.59 -10.19
CA ARG A 205 5.53 15.99 -9.38
C ARG A 205 6.17 14.78 -10.04
N TYR A 206 5.35 13.92 -10.64
CA TYR A 206 5.84 12.76 -11.39
C TYR A 206 6.76 13.20 -12.54
N TYR A 207 6.37 14.24 -13.29
CA TYR A 207 7.19 14.80 -14.37
C TYR A 207 8.53 15.34 -13.87
N GLU A 208 8.54 16.09 -12.77
CA GLU A 208 9.77 16.63 -12.19
C GLU A 208 10.77 15.54 -11.78
N ILE A 209 10.27 14.41 -11.25
CA ILE A 209 11.08 13.28 -10.78
C ILE A 209 11.51 12.38 -11.94
N ASN A 210 10.64 12.17 -12.94
CA ASN A 210 10.83 11.19 -14.02
C ASN A 210 10.93 11.86 -15.41
N ARG A 211 11.66 12.95 -15.53
CA ARG A 211 11.72 13.79 -16.76
C ARG A 211 11.92 13.04 -18.06
N ASP A 212 12.67 11.94 -18.03
CA ASP A 212 13.02 11.15 -19.21
C ASP A 212 12.09 9.97 -19.46
N LYS A 213 11.15 9.71 -18.56
CA LYS A 213 10.22 8.58 -18.67
C LYS A 213 8.86 9.05 -19.15
N ALA A 214 8.27 8.28 -20.07
CA ALA A 214 6.88 8.48 -20.46
C ALA A 214 5.95 8.24 -19.24
N PHE A 215 4.83 8.94 -19.23
CA PHE A 215 3.78 8.66 -18.24
C PHE A 215 3.18 7.27 -18.49
N PRO A 216 2.77 6.55 -17.43
CA PRO A 216 2.00 5.32 -17.61
C PRO A 216 0.73 5.57 -18.43
N THR A 217 0.38 4.64 -19.32
CA THR A 217 -0.74 4.80 -20.29
C THR A 217 -2.03 5.27 -19.64
N HIS A 218 -2.44 4.67 -18.50
CA HIS A 218 -3.68 5.07 -17.83
C HIS A 218 -3.62 6.48 -17.20
N VAL A 219 -2.42 6.97 -16.88
CA VAL A 219 -2.24 8.37 -16.46
C VAL A 219 -2.42 9.30 -17.65
N GLN A 220 -1.89 8.94 -18.83
CA GLN A 220 -2.09 9.69 -20.07
C GLN A 220 -3.58 9.75 -20.44
N GLU A 221 -4.29 8.62 -20.37
CA GLU A 221 -5.75 8.55 -20.60
C GLU A 221 -6.52 9.46 -19.62
N ALA A 222 -6.15 9.46 -18.33
CA ALA A 222 -6.78 10.32 -17.33
C ALA A 222 -6.53 11.81 -17.62
N MET A 223 -5.31 12.18 -18.05
CA MET A 223 -4.99 13.57 -18.44
C MET A 223 -5.83 14.01 -19.65
N LEU A 224 -5.91 13.17 -20.67
CA LEU A 224 -6.70 13.45 -21.88
C LEU A 224 -8.19 13.60 -21.54
N PHE A 225 -8.71 12.70 -20.70
CA PHE A 225 -10.10 12.78 -20.23
C PHE A 225 -10.39 14.10 -19.52
N ASP A 226 -9.50 14.52 -18.62
CA ASP A 226 -9.67 15.78 -17.88
C ASP A 226 -9.64 17.01 -18.80
N VAL A 227 -8.77 17.03 -19.81
CA VAL A 227 -8.63 18.16 -20.72
C VAL A 227 -9.77 18.22 -21.73
N TYR A 228 -10.09 17.09 -22.38
CA TYR A 228 -11.05 17.09 -23.49
C TYR A 228 -12.50 16.94 -23.03
N GLU A 229 -12.77 16.08 -22.07
CA GLU A 229 -14.13 15.81 -21.60
C GLU A 229 -14.56 16.79 -20.49
N ARG A 230 -13.70 16.99 -19.50
CA ARG A 230 -13.98 17.89 -18.37
C ARG A 230 -13.66 19.35 -18.66
N LYS A 231 -12.92 19.64 -19.73
CA LYS A 231 -12.54 20.99 -20.16
C LYS A 231 -11.88 21.79 -19.04
N VAL A 232 -10.94 21.19 -18.33
CA VAL A 232 -10.24 21.85 -17.22
C VAL A 232 -9.40 23.00 -17.77
N PRO A 233 -9.67 24.25 -17.38
CA PRO A 233 -8.97 25.39 -17.93
C PRO A 233 -7.51 25.46 -17.46
N GLY A 234 -6.63 25.96 -18.32
CA GLY A 234 -5.26 26.30 -17.95
C GLY A 234 -4.25 25.13 -17.93
N ILE A 235 -4.66 23.93 -18.37
CA ILE A 235 -3.75 22.79 -18.46
C ILE A 235 -3.04 22.81 -19.81
N ASN A 236 -1.72 22.85 -19.78
CA ASN A 236 -0.87 22.71 -20.96
C ASN A 236 -0.23 21.32 -20.97
N LEU A 237 -0.53 20.50 -21.97
CA LEU A 237 0.02 19.14 -22.13
C LEU A 237 1.30 19.09 -22.97
N SER A 238 1.91 20.22 -23.32
CA SER A 238 3.12 20.26 -24.18
C SER A 238 4.32 19.54 -23.59
N PHE A 239 4.33 19.30 -22.27
CA PHE A 239 5.39 18.55 -21.58
C PHE A 239 5.17 17.03 -21.58
N VAL A 240 4.00 16.56 -22.00
CA VAL A 240 3.64 15.13 -21.97
C VAL A 240 4.08 14.49 -23.29
N LYS A 241 4.92 13.47 -23.19
CA LYS A 241 5.19 12.58 -24.31
C LYS A 241 4.13 11.49 -24.29
N PHE A 242 3.17 11.55 -25.21
CA PHE A 242 2.15 10.51 -25.39
C PHE A 242 2.72 9.32 -26.14
N ASP A 243 2.32 8.12 -25.75
CA ASP A 243 2.60 6.91 -26.52
C ASP A 243 1.74 6.94 -27.79
N GLU A 244 2.35 6.70 -28.95
CA GLU A 244 1.66 6.64 -30.26
C GLU A 244 0.90 5.31 -30.45
N ARG A 245 0.03 4.95 -29.52
CA ARG A 245 -0.77 3.72 -29.63
C ARG A 245 -2.24 4.02 -29.87
#